data_ce3fd3f50d0b1bbe8bc9f7031bda47a7
#
_entry.id   ce3fd3f50d0b1bbe8bc9f7031bda47a7
#
_cell.length_a   1.000
_cell.length_b   1.000
_cell.length_c   1.000
_cell.angle_alpha   90.00
_cell.angle_beta   90.00
_cell.angle_gamma   90.00
#
_symmetry.space_group_name_H-M   'P 1'
#
loop_
_entity.id
_entity.type
_entity.pdbx_description
1 polymer ?
#
loop_
_entity_poly.entity_id
_entity_poly.type
_entity_poly.pdbx_seq_one_letter_code
_entity_poly.pdbx_strand_id
1 'polypeptide(L)'
;MPNRVLIARELAELFKLLAHPDRIRLVEELGAGEKAVNELGDSTGLPSARVSQHLALLRAHRVVDERRDGRHRFYHLVQPGFAAWIVDGLDFVEGREQVIDPAQIRAVRRQWTMAPGDDDSRG
;
A
#
# COMPACT_ATOMS: atom_id res chain seq x y z
N MET A 1 -23.95 -4.72 21.50
CA MET A 1 -24.27 -4.16 20.20
C MET A 1 -23.84 -5.15 19.12
N PRO A 2 -24.78 -5.68 18.34
CA PRO A 2 -24.46 -6.63 17.29
C PRO A 2 -23.44 -6.08 16.28
N ASN A 3 -23.47 -4.78 16.02
CA ASN A 3 -22.62 -4.15 15.04
C ASN A 3 -21.14 -4.18 15.40
N ARG A 4 -20.81 -4.23 16.69
CA ARG A 4 -19.41 -4.30 17.11
C ARG A 4 -18.72 -5.58 16.64
N VAL A 5 -19.42 -6.69 16.68
CA VAL A 5 -18.88 -7.97 16.25
C VAL A 5 -18.67 -7.95 14.73
N LEU A 6 -19.63 -7.42 14.00
CA LEU A 6 -19.54 -7.33 12.55
C LEU A 6 -18.39 -6.40 12.14
N ILE A 7 -18.28 -5.25 12.78
CA ILE A 7 -17.22 -4.29 12.48
C ILE A 7 -15.84 -4.90 12.79
N ALA A 8 -15.72 -5.60 13.91
CA ALA A 8 -14.47 -6.26 14.27
C ALA A 8 -14.07 -7.31 13.23
N ARG A 9 -15.03 -8.06 12.71
CA ARG A 9 -14.77 -9.04 11.65
C ARG A 9 -14.30 -8.37 10.37
N GLU A 10 -14.94 -7.29 9.99
CA GLU A 10 -14.56 -6.56 8.78
C GLU A 10 -13.16 -5.96 8.90
N LEU A 11 -12.84 -5.40 10.06
CA LEU A 11 -11.49 -4.91 10.32
C LEU A 11 -10.47 -6.05 10.30
N ALA A 12 -10.81 -7.19 10.87
CA ALA A 12 -9.92 -8.36 10.87
C ALA A 12 -9.65 -8.83 9.45
N GLU A 13 -10.66 -8.83 8.57
CA GLU A 13 -10.48 -9.19 7.17
C GLU A 13 -9.55 -8.20 6.47
N LEU A 14 -9.69 -6.92 6.75
CA LEU A 14 -8.79 -5.91 6.20
C LEU A 14 -7.35 -6.12 6.67
N PHE A 15 -7.16 -6.34 7.97
CA PHE A 15 -5.82 -6.59 8.51
C PHE A 15 -5.21 -7.87 7.95
N LYS A 16 -6.03 -8.90 7.76
CA LYS A 16 -5.58 -10.15 7.16
C LYS A 16 -5.12 -9.94 5.73
N LEU A 17 -5.84 -9.12 4.98
CA LEU A 17 -5.46 -8.75 3.63
C LEU A 17 -4.10 -8.04 3.62
N LEU A 18 -3.88 -7.15 4.59
CA LEU A 18 -2.63 -6.40 4.71
C LEU A 18 -1.50 -7.19 5.38
N ALA A 19 -1.78 -8.37 5.90
CA ALA A 19 -0.78 -9.18 6.60
C ALA A 19 0.14 -9.92 5.61
N HIS A 20 0.63 -9.19 4.60
CA HIS A 20 1.56 -9.69 3.60
C HIS A 20 2.45 -8.53 3.17
N PRO A 21 3.78 -8.65 3.36
CA PRO A 21 4.68 -7.53 3.08
C PRO A 21 4.55 -6.98 1.65
N ASP A 22 4.37 -7.86 0.68
CA ASP A 22 4.26 -7.43 -0.72
C ASP A 22 3.02 -6.56 -0.95
N ARG A 23 1.90 -6.90 -0.30
CA ARG A 23 0.69 -6.10 -0.44
C ARG A 23 0.83 -4.74 0.21
N ILE A 24 1.52 -4.68 1.36
CA ILE A 24 1.81 -3.39 2.02
C ILE A 24 2.68 -2.54 1.10
N ARG A 25 3.69 -3.12 0.48
CA ARG A 25 4.56 -2.38 -0.44
C ARG A 25 3.81 -1.86 -1.66
N LEU A 26 2.86 -2.62 -2.18
CA LEU A 26 2.06 -2.16 -3.31
C LEU A 26 1.17 -0.98 -2.91
N VAL A 27 0.58 -1.03 -1.72
CA VAL A 27 -0.20 0.10 -1.22
C VAL A 27 0.69 1.33 -1.04
N GLU A 28 1.89 1.14 -0.52
CA GLU A 28 2.86 2.22 -0.39
C GLU A 28 3.13 2.89 -1.74
N GLU A 29 3.43 2.09 -2.77
CA GLU A 29 3.70 2.60 -4.10
C GLU A 29 2.51 3.37 -4.68
N LEU A 30 1.31 2.86 -4.47
CA LEU A 30 0.10 3.49 -4.96
C LEU A 30 -0.28 4.73 -4.16
N GLY A 31 0.26 4.88 -2.96
CA GLY A 31 0.09 6.10 -2.17
C GLY A 31 0.68 7.32 -2.85
N ALA A 32 1.69 7.14 -3.69
CA ALA A 32 2.31 8.22 -4.45
C ALA A 32 1.52 8.58 -5.71
N GLY A 33 0.55 7.75 -6.11
CA GLY A 33 -0.27 7.99 -7.28
C GLY A 33 -0.52 6.72 -8.07
N GLU A 34 -1.33 6.87 -9.11
CA GLU A 34 -1.71 5.78 -10.00
C GLU A 34 -0.48 5.19 -10.71
N LYS A 35 -0.44 3.86 -10.83
CA LYS A 35 0.67 3.16 -11.47
C LYS A 35 0.18 1.96 -12.27
N ALA A 36 0.93 1.67 -13.34
CA ALA A 36 0.73 0.46 -14.12
C ALA A 36 1.39 -0.74 -13.44
N VAL A 37 0.97 -1.95 -13.82
CA VAL A 37 1.55 -3.20 -13.29
C VAL A 37 3.06 -3.24 -13.51
N ASN A 38 3.54 -2.81 -14.69
CA ASN A 38 4.97 -2.79 -14.99
C ASN A 38 5.75 -1.92 -14.03
N GLU A 39 5.21 -0.73 -13.76
CA GLU A 39 5.85 0.21 -12.84
C GLU A 39 5.91 -0.37 -11.43
N LEU A 40 4.83 -1.02 -11.00
CA LEU A 40 4.79 -1.67 -9.69
C LEU A 40 5.78 -2.82 -9.59
N GLY A 41 5.91 -3.60 -10.67
CA GLY A 41 6.90 -4.66 -10.73
C GLY A 41 8.33 -4.12 -10.62
N ASP A 42 8.61 -3.05 -11.36
CA ASP A 42 9.94 -2.44 -11.35
C ASP A 42 10.29 -1.86 -9.98
N SER A 43 9.35 -1.17 -9.35
CA SER A 43 9.62 -0.50 -8.07
C SER A 43 9.67 -1.47 -6.89
N THR A 44 8.98 -2.60 -6.97
CA THR A 44 8.93 -3.58 -5.88
C THR A 44 9.88 -4.75 -6.08
N GLY A 45 10.32 -4.98 -7.31
CA GLY A 45 11.13 -6.15 -7.65
C GLY A 45 10.31 -7.43 -7.77
N LEU A 46 8.99 -7.34 -7.76
CA LEU A 46 8.12 -8.51 -7.86
C LEU A 46 7.83 -8.87 -9.31
N PRO A 47 7.72 -10.17 -9.62
CA PRO A 47 7.28 -10.59 -10.95
C PRO A 47 5.87 -10.07 -11.25
N SER A 48 5.60 -9.74 -12.51
CA SER A 48 4.30 -9.19 -12.92
C SER A 48 3.13 -10.08 -12.53
N ALA A 49 3.29 -11.39 -12.63
CA ALA A 49 2.23 -12.32 -12.25
C ALA A 49 1.87 -12.19 -10.76
N ARG A 50 2.88 -12.02 -9.90
CA ARG A 50 2.66 -11.85 -8.48
C ARG A 50 2.01 -10.52 -8.16
N VAL A 51 2.48 -9.45 -8.81
CA VAL A 51 1.84 -8.13 -8.68
C VAL A 51 0.37 -8.22 -9.04
N SER A 52 0.06 -8.85 -10.17
CA SER A 52 -1.33 -8.98 -10.63
C SER A 52 -2.18 -9.78 -9.66
N GLN A 53 -1.64 -10.85 -9.06
CA GLN A 53 -2.36 -11.66 -8.08
C GLN A 53 -2.69 -10.85 -6.83
N HIS A 54 -1.72 -10.09 -6.32
CA HIS A 54 -1.94 -9.24 -5.15
C HIS A 54 -2.95 -8.12 -5.45
N LEU A 55 -2.83 -7.50 -6.62
CA LEU A 55 -3.77 -6.44 -7.01
C LEU A 55 -5.19 -6.97 -7.16
N ALA A 56 -5.36 -8.21 -7.63
CA ALA A 56 -6.68 -8.81 -7.74
C ALA A 56 -7.32 -8.97 -6.37
N LEU A 57 -6.56 -9.40 -5.37
CA LEU A 57 -7.05 -9.50 -4.00
C LEU A 57 -7.39 -8.14 -3.40
N LEU A 58 -6.49 -7.17 -3.58
CA LEU A 58 -6.72 -5.81 -3.08
C LEU A 58 -7.95 -5.19 -3.74
N ARG A 59 -8.16 -5.47 -5.02
CA ARG A 59 -9.32 -4.97 -5.74
C ARG A 59 -10.62 -5.63 -5.26
N ALA A 60 -10.58 -6.94 -5.00
CA ALA A 60 -11.74 -7.67 -4.49
C ALA A 60 -12.22 -7.08 -3.15
N HIS A 61 -11.30 -6.57 -2.35
CA HIS A 61 -11.62 -5.93 -1.07
C HIS A 61 -11.74 -4.40 -1.17
N ARG A 62 -11.78 -3.88 -2.37
CA ARG A 62 -11.99 -2.46 -2.66
C ARG A 62 -10.94 -1.51 -2.07
N VAL A 63 -9.74 -2.02 -1.90
CA VAL A 63 -8.60 -1.20 -1.50
C VAL A 63 -8.04 -0.46 -2.70
N VAL A 64 -8.02 -1.12 -3.86
CA VAL A 64 -7.58 -0.52 -5.12
C VAL A 64 -8.65 -0.72 -6.18
N ASP A 65 -8.57 0.10 -7.22
CA ASP A 65 -9.36 -0.10 -8.42
C ASP A 65 -8.48 0.12 -9.64
N GLU A 66 -8.97 -0.32 -10.80
CA GLU A 66 -8.21 -0.20 -12.03
C GLU A 66 -8.87 0.80 -12.97
N ARG A 67 -8.04 1.39 -13.81
CA ARG A 67 -8.48 2.23 -14.91
C ARG A 67 -7.79 1.70 -16.17
N ARG A 68 -8.53 1.55 -17.24
CA ARG A 68 -8.00 1.14 -18.53
C ARG A 68 -7.81 2.33 -19.44
N ASP A 69 -6.69 2.33 -20.15
CA ASP A 69 -6.42 3.31 -21.19
C ASP A 69 -5.80 2.55 -22.36
N GLY A 70 -6.61 2.21 -23.34
CA GLY A 70 -6.18 1.37 -24.44
C GLY A 70 -5.79 -0.02 -23.94
N ARG A 71 -4.54 -0.40 -24.16
CA ARG A 71 -4.00 -1.69 -23.73
C ARG A 71 -3.42 -1.66 -22.33
N HIS A 72 -3.37 -0.47 -21.71
CA HIS A 72 -2.74 -0.30 -20.41
C HIS A 72 -3.76 -0.37 -19.29
N ARG A 73 -3.35 -0.97 -18.18
CA ARG A 73 -4.12 -1.00 -16.96
C ARG A 73 -3.35 -0.24 -15.90
N PHE A 74 -4.03 0.70 -15.29
CA PHE A 74 -3.48 1.47 -14.19
C PHE A 74 -4.27 1.18 -12.94
N TYR A 75 -3.58 1.13 -11.81
CA TYR A 75 -4.21 0.88 -10.51
C TYR A 75 -4.02 2.10 -9.62
N HIS A 76 -5.02 2.34 -8.78
CA HIS A 76 -5.00 3.46 -7.84
C HIS A 76 -5.70 3.05 -6.55
N LEU A 77 -5.38 3.74 -5.45
CA LEU A 77 -6.07 3.54 -4.18
C LEU A 77 -7.49 4.12 -4.29
N VAL A 78 -8.49 3.34 -3.88
CA VAL A 78 -9.88 3.82 -3.86
C VAL A 78 -10.00 5.01 -2.92
N GLN A 79 -9.32 4.91 -1.76
CA GLN A 79 -9.23 6.02 -0.82
C GLN A 79 -7.77 6.43 -0.69
N PRO A 80 -7.40 7.60 -1.21
CA PRO A 80 -6.00 8.02 -1.20
C PRO A 80 -5.38 8.11 0.19
N GLY A 81 -6.18 8.35 1.23
CA GLY A 81 -5.69 8.42 2.59
C GLY A 81 -5.30 7.08 3.21
N PHE A 82 -5.53 5.98 2.50
CA PHE A 82 -5.27 4.65 3.04
C PHE A 82 -3.79 4.42 3.34
N ALA A 83 -2.91 4.88 2.45
CA ALA A 83 -1.47 4.76 2.67
C ALA A 83 -1.03 5.53 3.92
N ALA A 84 -1.55 6.74 4.10
CA ALA A 84 -1.24 7.54 5.28
C ALA A 84 -1.73 6.86 6.58
N TRP A 85 -2.88 6.21 6.51
CA TRP A 85 -3.41 5.46 7.66
C TRP A 85 -2.47 4.32 8.05
N ILE A 86 -1.90 3.62 7.07
CA ILE A 86 -0.93 2.56 7.34
C ILE A 86 0.34 3.14 7.95
N VAL A 87 0.79 4.30 7.47
CA VAL A 87 1.97 4.99 8.01
C VAL A 87 1.81 5.26 9.50
N ASP A 88 0.61 5.62 9.94
CA ASP A 88 0.35 5.86 11.37
C ASP A 88 0.59 4.60 12.20
N GLY A 89 0.46 3.43 11.60
CA GLY A 89 0.74 2.16 12.26
C GLY A 89 2.22 1.97 12.60
N LEU A 90 3.12 2.73 11.94
CA LEU A 90 4.54 2.65 12.22
C LEU A 90 4.88 3.04 13.66
N ASP A 91 4.03 3.86 14.30
CA ASP A 91 4.21 4.21 15.70
C ASP A 91 4.23 2.98 16.61
N PHE A 92 3.50 1.94 16.22
CA PHE A 92 3.43 0.69 16.99
C PHE A 92 4.56 -0.26 16.66
N VAL A 93 5.27 -0.02 15.56
CA VAL A 93 6.41 -0.83 15.13
C VAL A 93 7.71 -0.31 15.74
N GLU A 94 7.77 0.98 16.02
CA GLU A 94 8.99 1.63 16.54
C GLU A 94 9.49 1.01 17.84
N GLY A 95 8.60 0.40 18.64
CA GLY A 95 9.01 -0.27 19.86
C GLY A 95 9.69 -1.62 19.65
N ARG A 96 9.82 -2.06 18.39
CA ARG A 96 10.41 -3.35 18.02
C ARG A 96 11.82 -3.14 17.49
N GLU A 97 12.60 -2.43 18.22
CA GLU A 97 13.91 -1.92 17.82
C GLU A 97 14.91 -2.99 17.43
N GLN A 98 14.69 -4.20 17.86
CA GLN A 98 15.60 -5.29 17.53
C GLN A 98 15.56 -5.68 16.06
N VAL A 99 14.54 -5.22 15.36
CA VAL A 99 14.30 -5.61 13.96
C VAL A 99 14.47 -4.42 13.02
N ILE A 100 14.08 -3.23 13.47
CA ILE A 100 14.00 -2.06 12.58
C ILE A 100 14.69 -0.87 13.21
N ASP A 101 15.61 -0.26 12.46
CA ASP A 101 16.26 0.98 12.84
C ASP A 101 15.24 2.13 12.78
N PRO A 102 15.10 2.93 13.84
CA PRO A 102 14.22 4.10 13.82
C PRO A 102 14.47 5.06 12.66
N ALA A 103 15.72 5.18 12.20
CA ALA A 103 16.03 6.03 11.04
C ALA A 103 15.38 5.51 9.78
N GLN A 104 15.31 4.19 9.61
CA GLN A 104 14.63 3.58 8.47
C GLN A 104 13.13 3.84 8.51
N ILE A 105 12.54 3.78 9.69
CA ILE A 105 11.11 4.07 9.85
C ILE A 105 10.82 5.51 9.44
N ARG A 106 11.65 6.46 9.86
CA ARG A 106 11.50 7.87 9.49
C ARG A 106 11.61 8.06 7.98
N ALA A 107 12.56 7.36 7.34
CA ALA A 107 12.75 7.47 5.91
C ALA A 107 11.53 6.94 5.13
N VAL A 108 10.99 5.79 5.54
CA VAL A 108 9.80 5.21 4.92
C VAL A 108 8.60 6.12 5.12
N ARG A 109 8.43 6.66 6.34
CA ARG A 109 7.33 7.57 6.64
C ARG A 109 7.35 8.79 5.72
N ARG A 110 8.54 9.36 5.48
CA ARG A 110 8.67 10.49 4.56
C ARG A 110 8.26 10.13 3.14
N GLN A 111 8.68 8.96 2.66
CA GLN A 111 8.31 8.49 1.33
C GLN A 111 6.81 8.32 1.16
N TRP A 112 6.15 7.76 2.16
CA TRP A 112 4.72 7.46 2.08
C TRP A 112 3.86 8.73 2.16
N THR A 113 4.35 9.77 2.78
CA THR A 113 3.62 11.03 2.93
C THR A 113 3.99 12.07 1.89
N MET A 114 4.96 11.77 1.04
CA MET A 114 5.43 12.68 0.00
C MET A 114 4.38 12.80 -1.11
N ALA A 115 4.13 14.03 -1.56
CA ALA A 115 3.24 14.24 -2.69
C ALA A 115 3.86 13.72 -3.98
N PRO A 116 3.06 13.25 -4.94
CA PRO A 116 3.58 12.83 -6.24
C PRO A 116 4.40 13.95 -6.89
N GLY A 117 5.60 13.62 -7.34
CA GLY A 117 6.47 14.56 -8.00
C GLY A 117 7.50 15.23 -7.11
N ASP A 118 7.35 15.16 -5.79
CA ASP A 118 8.31 15.77 -4.88
C ASP A 118 9.69 15.15 -5.00
N ASP A 119 9.73 13.88 -5.34
CA ASP A 119 10.97 13.13 -5.45
C ASP A 119 11.80 13.57 -6.65
N ASP A 120 11.14 14.04 -7.70
CA ASP A 120 11.81 14.42 -8.95
C ASP A 120 12.74 15.61 -8.79
N SER A 121 12.48 16.44 -7.80
CA SER A 121 13.27 17.64 -7.58
C SER A 121 14.71 17.35 -7.18
N ARG A 122 15.00 16.12 -6.87
CA ARG A 122 16.33 15.71 -6.40
C ARG A 122 17.09 14.90 -7.43
N GLY A 123 16.43 14.58 -8.48
CA GLY A 123 16.94 13.73 -9.56
C GLY A 123 18.18 14.20 -10.21
#